data_a31a1bf2ed01d4927f10c1da928a3530
#
_entry.id   a31a1bf2ed01d4927f10c1da928a3530
#
_cell.length_a   1.000
_cell.length_b   1.000
_cell.length_c   1.000
_cell.angle_alpha   90.00
_cell.angle_beta   90.00
_cell.angle_gamma   90.00
#
_symmetry.space_group_name_H-M   'P 1'
#
loop_
_entity.id
_entity.type
_entity.pdbx_description
1 polymer ?
#
loop_
_entity_poly.entity_id
_entity_poly.type
_entity_poly.pdbx_seq_one_letter_code
_entity_poly.pdbx_strand_id
1 'polypeptide(L)'
;MREPINVSGMVLSASPVGEYDKRVVILTRELGKITAFARGARRMKSPLMAVSNPFVFGEFQVYEGRDSYTLSGANIKEYFLDLAQMQPGVYYGFYFLELAEYFGQEGNDETQMLNLLYVTMNAIRRGKQDLRLIRCIFELRTITISGEAPQMFSCMECGTKENLTVFSLRDSAIYCQNCGKTIRDPWALQPGTVLACRYIIAAPLAKLYGFTVNEEILDELERLLRAYLHRYVEKKMKTLQILDVMK
;
A
#
# COMPACT_ATOMS: atom_id res chain seq x y z
N MET A 1 -30.85 12.22 17.69
CA MET A 1 -30.16 11.06 17.04
C MET A 1 -28.94 11.63 16.33
N ARG A 2 -27.77 11.00 16.45
CA ARG A 2 -26.59 11.42 15.67
C ARG A 2 -26.87 11.11 14.20
N GLU A 3 -26.54 12.05 13.30
CA GLU A 3 -26.63 11.80 11.86
C GLU A 3 -25.51 10.86 11.40
N PRO A 4 -25.76 9.98 10.43
CA PRO A 4 -24.71 9.14 9.85
C PRO A 4 -23.75 10.00 9.03
N ILE A 5 -22.47 9.63 9.10
CA ILE A 5 -21.41 10.20 8.25
C ILE A 5 -21.24 9.27 7.06
N ASN A 6 -21.25 9.82 5.85
CA ASN A 6 -20.92 9.07 4.64
C ASN A 6 -19.44 9.27 4.33
N VAL A 7 -18.71 8.16 4.18
CA VAL A 7 -17.28 8.17 3.89
C VAL A 7 -16.96 7.28 2.70
N SER A 8 -16.07 7.74 1.83
CA SER A 8 -15.55 6.95 0.71
C SER A 8 -14.34 6.17 1.16
N GLY A 9 -14.33 4.85 1.00
CA GLY A 9 -13.22 4.05 1.52
C GLY A 9 -13.13 2.63 0.98
N MET A 10 -12.14 1.91 1.51
CA MET A 10 -11.91 0.48 1.27
C MET A 10 -11.76 -0.26 2.59
N VAL A 11 -12.42 -1.39 2.72
CA VAL A 11 -12.23 -2.28 3.87
C VAL A 11 -10.86 -2.94 3.77
N LEU A 12 -10.01 -2.66 4.77
CA LEU A 12 -8.65 -3.23 4.85
C LEU A 12 -8.63 -4.58 5.54
N SER A 13 -9.33 -4.69 6.66
CA SER A 13 -9.41 -5.93 7.42
C SER A 13 -10.79 -6.10 8.08
N ALA A 14 -11.13 -7.36 8.36
CA ALA A 14 -12.34 -7.72 9.08
C ALA A 14 -12.08 -8.89 10.01
N SER A 15 -12.53 -8.79 11.25
CA SER A 15 -12.40 -9.84 12.24
C SER A 15 -13.74 -10.08 12.96
N PRO A 16 -14.06 -11.33 13.34
CA PRO A 16 -15.26 -11.61 14.10
C PRO A 16 -15.16 -11.02 15.51
N VAL A 17 -16.28 -10.51 16.01
CA VAL A 17 -16.46 -10.04 17.39
C VAL A 17 -17.74 -10.63 17.92
N GLY A 18 -17.65 -11.33 19.06
CA GLY A 18 -18.81 -12.07 19.58
C GLY A 18 -19.35 -13.08 18.57
N GLU A 19 -20.65 -13.34 18.67
CA GLU A 19 -21.30 -14.37 17.85
C GLU A 19 -21.68 -13.87 16.45
N TYR A 20 -22.16 -12.62 16.34
CA TYR A 20 -22.80 -12.13 15.11
C TYR A 20 -22.15 -10.90 14.50
N ASP A 21 -21.21 -10.26 15.18
CA ASP A 21 -20.66 -8.98 14.76
C ASP A 21 -19.29 -9.14 14.07
N LYS A 22 -18.88 -8.11 13.35
CA LYS A 22 -17.51 -7.94 12.84
C LYS A 22 -16.96 -6.60 13.29
N ARG A 23 -15.66 -6.60 13.63
CA ARG A 23 -14.83 -5.40 13.65
C ARG A 23 -14.20 -5.24 12.28
N VAL A 24 -14.40 -4.11 11.65
CA VAL A 24 -13.82 -3.77 10.35
C VAL A 24 -12.91 -2.58 10.46
N VAL A 25 -11.78 -2.60 9.75
CA VAL A 25 -10.91 -1.45 9.58
C VAL A 25 -11.12 -0.94 8.15
N ILE A 26 -11.45 0.33 8.03
CA ILE A 26 -11.73 0.97 6.74
C ILE A 26 -10.75 2.13 6.57
N LEU A 27 -10.04 2.18 5.46
CA LEU A 27 -9.31 3.36 5.03
C LEU A 27 -10.28 4.26 4.29
N THR A 28 -10.47 5.46 4.80
CA THR A 28 -11.43 6.41 4.24
C THR A 28 -10.73 7.68 3.78
N ARG A 29 -11.36 8.38 2.84
CA ARG A 29 -10.90 9.68 2.38
C ARG A 29 -11.08 10.75 3.44
N GLU A 30 -12.25 10.76 4.08
CA GLU A 30 -12.73 11.88 4.89
C GLU A 30 -12.26 11.81 6.36
N LEU A 31 -12.07 10.59 6.88
CA LEU A 31 -11.78 10.33 8.29
C LEU A 31 -10.47 9.57 8.51
N GLY A 32 -9.70 9.34 7.44
CA GLY A 32 -8.51 8.51 7.52
C GLY A 32 -8.81 7.04 7.79
N LYS A 33 -7.96 6.34 8.52
CA LYS A 33 -8.19 4.95 8.91
C LYS A 33 -9.10 4.87 10.13
N ILE A 34 -10.28 4.30 9.97
CA ILE A 34 -11.26 4.14 11.05
C ILE A 34 -11.47 2.67 11.43
N THR A 35 -11.80 2.44 12.69
CA THR A 35 -12.34 1.16 13.17
C THR A 35 -13.84 1.27 13.34
N ALA A 36 -14.60 0.37 12.69
CA ALA A 36 -16.05 0.34 12.79
C ALA A 36 -16.55 -1.06 13.19
N PHE A 37 -17.66 -1.11 13.93
CA PHE A 37 -18.36 -2.35 14.26
C PHE A 37 -19.56 -2.55 13.34
N ALA A 38 -19.56 -3.63 12.58
CA ALA A 38 -20.66 -4.07 11.74
C ALA A 38 -21.54 -5.07 12.53
N ARG A 39 -22.55 -4.53 13.24
CA ARG A 39 -23.43 -5.33 14.10
C ARG A 39 -24.30 -6.25 13.29
N GLY A 40 -24.36 -7.52 13.69
CA GLY A 40 -25.11 -8.56 13.01
C GLY A 40 -24.57 -8.93 11.62
N ALA A 41 -23.36 -8.49 11.24
CA ALA A 41 -22.78 -8.75 9.91
C ALA A 41 -22.56 -10.24 9.60
N ARG A 42 -22.55 -11.11 10.62
CA ARG A 42 -22.41 -12.56 10.49
C ARG A 42 -23.75 -13.31 10.53
N ARG A 43 -24.88 -12.62 10.72
CA ARG A 43 -26.21 -13.23 10.64
C ARG A 43 -26.57 -13.54 9.22
N MET A 44 -27.28 -14.64 9.00
CA MET A 44 -27.82 -14.96 7.67
C MET A 44 -28.71 -13.82 7.17
N LYS A 45 -28.56 -13.47 5.88
CA LYS A 45 -29.29 -12.38 5.21
C LYS A 45 -28.98 -10.96 5.73
N SER A 46 -27.89 -10.80 6.51
CA SER A 46 -27.49 -9.45 6.94
C SER A 46 -27.04 -8.60 5.72
N PRO A 47 -27.53 -7.36 5.57
CA PRO A 47 -27.07 -6.45 4.52
C PRO A 47 -25.60 -6.07 4.71
N LEU A 48 -25.06 -6.21 5.92
CA LEU A 48 -23.66 -5.90 6.24
C LEU A 48 -22.71 -7.08 5.96
N MET A 49 -23.21 -8.28 5.63
CA MET A 49 -22.38 -9.48 5.45
C MET A 49 -21.35 -9.31 4.34
N ALA A 50 -21.79 -8.88 3.15
CA ALA A 50 -20.93 -8.72 1.98
C ALA A 50 -20.08 -7.45 2.06
N VAL A 51 -20.67 -6.35 2.51
CA VAL A 51 -20.03 -5.03 2.50
C VAL A 51 -18.94 -4.86 3.57
N SER A 52 -18.86 -5.76 4.54
CA SER A 52 -17.88 -5.78 5.63
C SER A 52 -16.69 -6.71 5.38
N ASN A 53 -16.42 -7.11 4.15
CA ASN A 53 -15.29 -7.97 3.79
C ASN A 53 -14.11 -7.13 3.25
N PRO A 54 -12.85 -7.60 3.41
CA PRO A 54 -11.70 -6.95 2.79
C PRO A 54 -11.88 -6.76 1.28
N PHE A 55 -11.18 -5.78 0.72
CA PHE A 55 -11.23 -5.31 -0.68
C PHE A 55 -12.48 -4.53 -1.08
N VAL A 56 -13.56 -4.58 -0.30
CA VAL A 56 -14.79 -3.85 -0.65
C VAL A 56 -14.52 -2.36 -0.66
N PHE A 57 -14.79 -1.72 -1.81
CA PHE A 57 -14.61 -0.28 -2.04
C PHE A 57 -15.95 0.38 -2.36
N GLY A 58 -16.24 1.48 -1.69
CA GLY A 58 -17.49 2.22 -1.89
C GLY A 58 -17.70 3.35 -0.89
N GLU A 59 -18.95 3.73 -0.72
CA GLU A 59 -19.40 4.72 0.25
C GLU A 59 -20.02 4.00 1.44
N PHE A 60 -19.46 4.23 2.62
CA PHE A 60 -19.90 3.61 3.87
C PHE A 60 -20.64 4.63 4.72
N GLN A 61 -21.75 4.21 5.32
CA GLN A 61 -22.48 4.97 6.32
C GLN A 61 -22.04 4.54 7.71
N VAL A 62 -21.48 5.47 8.48
CA VAL A 62 -20.98 5.19 9.82
C VAL A 62 -21.54 6.19 10.83
N TYR A 63 -21.79 5.73 12.04
CA TYR A 63 -22.11 6.58 13.18
C TYR A 63 -20.89 6.68 14.08
N GLU A 64 -20.53 7.89 14.46
CA GLU A 64 -19.44 8.13 15.39
C GLU A 64 -19.81 7.69 16.80
N GLY A 65 -18.99 6.85 17.42
CA GLY A 65 -19.04 6.45 18.81
C GLY A 65 -18.05 7.24 19.65
N ARG A 66 -17.71 6.72 20.84
CA ARG A 66 -16.71 7.34 21.73
C ARG A 66 -15.28 7.06 21.23
N ASP A 67 -14.99 5.80 20.93
CA ASP A 67 -13.64 5.32 20.56
C ASP A 67 -13.66 4.50 19.25
N SER A 68 -14.78 4.49 18.54
CA SER A 68 -14.95 3.71 17.30
C SER A 68 -16.24 4.11 16.61
N TYR A 69 -16.41 3.63 15.39
CA TYR A 69 -17.59 3.86 14.57
C TYR A 69 -18.53 2.64 14.57
N THR A 70 -19.79 2.86 14.22
CA THR A 70 -20.74 1.78 13.90
C THR A 70 -21.08 1.83 12.42
N LEU A 71 -20.80 0.76 11.68
CA LEU A 71 -21.19 0.61 10.29
C LEU A 71 -22.69 0.29 10.22
N SER A 72 -23.47 1.14 9.55
CA SER A 72 -24.92 0.99 9.39
C SER A 72 -25.34 0.56 7.99
N GLY A 73 -24.53 0.88 6.96
CA GLY A 73 -24.82 0.56 5.58
C GLY A 73 -23.66 0.92 4.67
N ALA A 74 -23.77 0.53 3.41
CA ALA A 74 -22.81 0.92 2.39
C ALA A 74 -23.43 0.90 0.99
N ASN A 75 -22.99 1.81 0.12
CA ASN A 75 -23.22 1.79 -1.32
C ASN A 75 -21.93 1.38 -2.02
N ILE A 76 -21.84 0.12 -2.45
CA ILE A 76 -20.59 -0.45 -2.94
C ILE A 76 -20.41 -0.13 -4.43
N LYS A 77 -19.22 0.38 -4.76
CA LYS A 77 -18.77 0.66 -6.12
C LYS A 77 -18.01 -0.53 -6.74
N GLU A 78 -17.22 -1.24 -5.89
CA GLU A 78 -16.40 -2.35 -6.34
C GLU A 78 -16.18 -3.35 -5.20
N TYR A 79 -16.36 -4.65 -5.48
CA TYR A 79 -16.13 -5.73 -4.51
C TYR A 79 -14.79 -6.43 -4.69
N PHE A 80 -14.16 -6.27 -5.85
CA PHE A 80 -12.93 -6.99 -6.24
C PHE A 80 -13.03 -8.51 -6.04
N LEU A 81 -14.21 -9.10 -6.26
CA LEU A 81 -14.46 -10.53 -6.04
C LEU A 81 -13.59 -11.45 -6.91
N ASP A 82 -13.23 -11.00 -8.10
CA ASP A 82 -12.35 -11.69 -9.02
C ASP A 82 -10.91 -11.85 -8.48
N LEU A 83 -10.43 -10.93 -7.64
CA LEU A 83 -9.13 -11.09 -6.98
C LEU A 83 -9.05 -12.37 -6.13
N ALA A 84 -10.15 -12.78 -5.50
CA ALA A 84 -10.18 -13.99 -4.67
C ALA A 84 -9.86 -15.27 -5.48
N GLN A 85 -10.08 -15.24 -6.80
CA GLN A 85 -9.80 -16.35 -7.71
C GLN A 85 -8.44 -16.24 -8.41
N MET A 86 -7.75 -15.11 -8.25
CA MET A 86 -6.46 -14.83 -8.91
C MET A 86 -5.29 -15.17 -7.99
N GLN A 87 -4.95 -16.44 -7.90
CA GLN A 87 -3.72 -16.85 -7.21
C GLN A 87 -2.50 -16.73 -8.13
N PRO A 88 -1.35 -16.21 -7.63
CA PRO A 88 -1.08 -15.72 -6.29
C PRO A 88 -1.50 -14.25 -6.02
N GLY A 89 -2.10 -13.55 -6.98
CA GLY A 89 -2.43 -12.12 -6.91
C GLY A 89 -3.22 -11.70 -5.64
N VAL A 90 -4.14 -12.54 -5.16
CA VAL A 90 -4.92 -12.27 -3.94
C VAL A 90 -4.05 -12.10 -2.70
N TYR A 91 -2.96 -12.87 -2.58
CA TYR A 91 -2.04 -12.76 -1.43
C TYR A 91 -1.27 -11.44 -1.46
N TYR A 92 -0.88 -10.97 -2.65
CA TYR A 92 -0.34 -9.62 -2.82
C TYR A 92 -1.37 -8.56 -2.43
N GLY A 93 -2.62 -8.73 -2.84
CA GLY A 93 -3.72 -7.85 -2.43
C GLY A 93 -3.85 -7.73 -0.92
N PHE A 94 -3.87 -8.84 -0.18
CA PHE A 94 -3.91 -8.83 1.28
C PHE A 94 -2.68 -8.17 1.90
N TYR A 95 -1.50 -8.37 1.31
CA TYR A 95 -0.29 -7.68 1.75
C TYR A 95 -0.42 -6.14 1.60
N PHE A 96 -0.98 -5.68 0.49
CA PHE A 96 -1.19 -4.25 0.27
C PHE A 96 -2.21 -3.65 1.24
N LEU A 97 -3.27 -4.39 1.56
CA LEU A 97 -4.21 -3.97 2.60
C LEU A 97 -3.54 -3.89 3.99
N GLU A 98 -2.73 -4.90 4.36
CA GLU A 98 -2.01 -4.91 5.64
C GLU A 98 -1.00 -3.75 5.73
N LEU A 99 -0.29 -3.45 4.64
CA LEU A 99 0.66 -2.33 4.59
C LEU A 99 -0.06 -0.98 4.67
N ALA A 100 -1.19 -0.82 3.98
CA ALA A 100 -2.01 0.39 4.07
C ALA A 100 -2.65 0.55 5.47
N GLU A 101 -3.02 -0.56 6.14
CA GLU A 101 -3.50 -0.51 7.53
C GLU A 101 -2.39 -0.05 8.49
N TYR A 102 -1.13 -0.44 8.22
CA TYR A 102 0.01 -0.04 9.03
C TYR A 102 0.31 1.46 8.92
N PHE A 103 0.38 2.00 7.69
CA PHE A 103 0.73 3.41 7.45
C PHE A 103 -0.44 4.37 7.62
N GLY A 104 -1.68 3.94 7.36
CA GLY A 104 -2.86 4.79 7.48
C GLY A 104 -3.09 5.28 8.91
N GLN A 105 -3.52 6.53 9.05
CA GLN A 105 -3.75 7.18 10.34
C GLN A 105 -5.20 7.67 10.46
N GLU A 106 -5.71 7.72 11.67
CA GLU A 106 -7.03 8.27 11.97
C GLU A 106 -6.99 9.80 11.89
N GLY A 107 -8.04 10.39 11.33
CA GLY A 107 -8.15 11.85 11.20
C GLY A 107 -7.32 12.50 10.10
N ASN A 108 -6.49 11.74 9.37
CA ASN A 108 -5.70 12.25 8.26
C ASN A 108 -6.43 12.12 6.93
N ASP A 109 -6.05 12.94 5.95
CA ASP A 109 -6.46 12.77 4.56
C ASP A 109 -5.69 11.61 3.92
N GLU A 110 -6.34 10.46 3.82
CA GLU A 110 -5.78 9.25 3.23
C GLU A 110 -6.18 9.05 1.75
N THR A 111 -6.60 10.13 1.08
CA THR A 111 -7.01 10.09 -0.33
C THR A 111 -5.94 9.49 -1.23
N GLN A 112 -4.66 9.83 -1.01
CA GLN A 112 -3.57 9.32 -1.85
C GLN A 112 -3.37 7.81 -1.66
N MET A 113 -3.39 7.31 -0.43
CA MET A 113 -3.25 5.90 -0.11
C MET A 113 -4.46 5.09 -0.62
N LEU A 114 -5.67 5.61 -0.42
CA LEU A 114 -6.90 4.97 -0.91
C LEU A 114 -6.90 4.84 -2.43
N ASN A 115 -6.50 5.90 -3.14
CA ASN A 115 -6.38 5.87 -4.60
C ASN A 115 -5.27 4.93 -5.06
N LEU A 116 -4.13 4.88 -4.35
CA LEU A 116 -3.05 3.92 -4.62
C LEU A 116 -3.56 2.48 -4.50
N LEU A 117 -4.25 2.14 -3.42
CA LEU A 117 -4.86 0.82 -3.24
C LEU A 117 -5.78 0.46 -4.41
N TYR A 118 -6.68 1.36 -4.77
CA TYR A 118 -7.64 1.12 -5.85
C TYR A 118 -6.96 0.83 -7.20
N VAL A 119 -5.96 1.65 -7.59
CA VAL A 119 -5.26 1.42 -8.86
C VAL A 119 -4.38 0.18 -8.82
N THR A 120 -3.84 -0.18 -7.64
CA THR A 120 -3.03 -1.39 -7.44
C THR A 120 -3.88 -2.65 -7.58
N MET A 121 -5.07 -2.71 -6.96
CA MET A 121 -6.00 -3.84 -7.13
C MET A 121 -6.37 -4.02 -8.60
N ASN A 122 -6.62 -2.93 -9.32
CA ASN A 122 -6.86 -2.99 -10.76
C ASN A 122 -5.62 -3.41 -11.58
N ALA A 123 -4.40 -3.10 -11.13
CA ALA A 123 -3.19 -3.58 -11.79
C ALA A 123 -3.05 -5.10 -11.67
N ILE A 124 -3.33 -5.67 -10.50
CA ILE A 124 -3.37 -7.13 -10.30
C ILE A 124 -4.42 -7.76 -11.23
N ARG A 125 -5.66 -7.24 -11.24
CA ARG A 125 -6.77 -7.75 -12.08
C ARG A 125 -6.43 -7.80 -13.56
N ARG A 126 -5.70 -6.81 -14.05
CA ARG A 126 -5.29 -6.75 -15.46
C ARG A 126 -4.30 -7.84 -15.85
N GLY A 127 -3.54 -8.38 -14.89
CA GLY A 127 -2.58 -9.47 -15.10
C GLY A 127 -1.47 -9.18 -16.13
N LYS A 128 -1.18 -7.89 -16.40
CA LYS A 128 -0.23 -7.47 -17.45
C LYS A 128 1.19 -7.29 -16.93
N GLN A 129 1.36 -7.21 -15.62
CA GLN A 129 2.65 -6.95 -14.99
C GLN A 129 3.01 -8.06 -14.03
N ASP A 130 4.31 -8.25 -13.84
CA ASP A 130 4.84 -9.10 -12.79
C ASP A 130 4.36 -8.61 -11.42
N LEU A 131 3.86 -9.52 -10.60
CA LEU A 131 3.36 -9.22 -9.26
C LEU A 131 4.47 -8.70 -8.33
N ARG A 132 5.72 -9.13 -8.54
CA ARG A 132 6.89 -8.64 -7.82
C ARG A 132 7.12 -7.15 -8.12
N LEU A 133 6.97 -6.76 -9.40
CA LEU A 133 7.07 -5.35 -9.79
C LEU A 133 5.90 -4.52 -9.21
N ILE A 134 4.67 -5.05 -9.26
CA ILE A 134 3.51 -4.40 -8.62
C ILE A 134 3.78 -4.17 -7.14
N ARG A 135 4.38 -5.14 -6.45
CA ARG A 135 4.76 -5.03 -5.05
C ARG A 135 5.80 -3.91 -4.84
N CYS A 136 6.88 -3.90 -5.59
CA CYS A 136 7.92 -2.87 -5.52
C CYS A 136 7.32 -1.46 -5.72
N ILE A 137 6.44 -1.32 -6.71
CA ILE A 137 5.75 -0.05 -6.99
C ILE A 137 4.89 0.37 -5.79
N PHE A 138 4.10 -0.55 -5.26
CA PHE A 138 3.22 -0.25 -4.13
C PHE A 138 4.02 0.14 -2.87
N GLU A 139 5.05 -0.64 -2.51
CA GLU A 139 5.89 -0.39 -1.35
C GLU A 139 6.56 0.99 -1.41
N LEU A 140 7.25 1.31 -2.52
CA LEU A 140 7.93 2.59 -2.66
C LEU A 140 6.94 3.77 -2.70
N ARG A 141 5.80 3.59 -3.35
CA ARG A 141 4.78 4.63 -3.41
C ARG A 141 4.11 4.86 -2.05
N THR A 142 3.88 3.82 -1.27
CA THR A 142 3.39 3.92 0.11
C THR A 142 4.34 4.74 0.97
N ILE A 143 5.63 4.42 0.95
CA ILE A 143 6.66 5.18 1.68
C ILE A 143 6.71 6.63 1.19
N THR A 144 6.56 6.86 -0.12
CA THR A 144 6.53 8.22 -0.71
C THR A 144 5.34 9.04 -0.18
N ILE A 145 4.15 8.43 -0.13
CA ILE A 145 2.92 9.08 0.39
C ILE A 145 3.08 9.40 1.88
N SER A 146 3.78 8.56 2.63
CA SER A 146 4.03 8.77 4.06
C SER A 146 5.13 9.82 4.35
N GLY A 147 5.69 10.47 3.31
CA GLY A 147 6.69 11.52 3.46
C GLY A 147 8.14 11.03 3.56
N GLU A 148 8.37 9.73 3.46
CA GLU A 148 9.67 9.08 3.67
C GLU A 148 10.33 8.63 2.34
N ALA A 149 10.04 9.35 1.24
CA ALA A 149 10.62 9.05 -0.06
C ALA A 149 12.14 9.17 -0.05
N PRO A 150 12.89 8.20 -0.62
CA PRO A 150 14.33 8.35 -0.78
C PRO A 150 14.63 9.46 -1.78
N GLN A 151 15.70 10.23 -1.53
CA GLN A 151 16.20 11.23 -2.45
C GLN A 151 16.93 10.53 -3.60
N MET A 152 16.31 10.48 -4.79
CA MET A 152 16.80 9.74 -5.95
C MET A 152 17.15 10.62 -7.16
N PHE A 153 16.95 11.95 -7.09
CA PHE A 153 16.98 12.83 -8.26
C PHE A 153 18.28 13.58 -8.47
N SER A 154 19.08 13.78 -7.43
CA SER A 154 20.39 14.43 -7.50
C SER A 154 21.33 13.84 -6.45
N CYS A 155 22.63 13.98 -6.66
CA CYS A 155 23.61 13.59 -5.66
C CYS A 155 23.41 14.40 -4.37
N MET A 156 23.30 13.71 -3.24
CA MET A 156 23.07 14.35 -1.94
C MET A 156 24.21 15.31 -1.55
N GLU A 157 25.43 15.01 -1.98
CA GLU A 157 26.63 15.79 -1.64
C GLU A 157 26.86 16.97 -2.58
N CYS A 158 26.98 16.71 -3.89
CA CYS A 158 27.39 17.74 -4.87
C CYS A 158 26.25 18.26 -5.78
N GLY A 159 25.02 17.72 -5.62
CA GLY A 159 23.85 18.17 -6.37
C GLY A 159 23.81 17.76 -7.85
N THR A 160 24.84 17.07 -8.40
CA THR A 160 24.81 16.60 -9.78
C THR A 160 23.66 15.64 -10.03
N LYS A 161 23.12 15.63 -11.26
CA LYS A 161 22.09 14.70 -11.70
C LYS A 161 22.66 13.53 -12.52
N GLU A 162 23.96 13.53 -12.76
CA GLU A 162 24.65 12.56 -13.60
C GLU A 162 25.35 11.47 -12.77
N ASN A 163 25.46 10.26 -13.36
CA ASN A 163 26.17 9.12 -12.80
C ASN A 163 25.75 8.78 -11.36
N LEU A 164 24.45 8.85 -11.08
CA LEU A 164 23.87 8.51 -9.79
C LEU A 164 23.71 7.00 -9.67
N THR A 165 24.65 6.35 -9.01
CA THR A 165 24.72 4.88 -8.94
C THR A 165 25.00 4.33 -7.54
N VAL A 166 25.22 5.20 -6.55
CA VAL A 166 25.54 4.77 -5.18
C VAL A 166 24.43 5.24 -4.23
N PHE A 167 23.73 4.30 -3.62
CA PHE A 167 22.67 4.59 -2.66
C PHE A 167 23.14 4.35 -1.22
N SER A 168 22.84 5.26 -0.33
CA SER A 168 23.03 5.12 1.11
C SER A 168 21.68 4.84 1.77
N LEU A 169 21.52 3.63 2.31
CA LEU A 169 20.34 3.30 3.14
C LEU A 169 20.26 4.22 4.36
N ARG A 170 21.38 4.50 4.99
CA ARG A 170 21.46 5.34 6.18
C ARG A 170 20.94 6.75 5.93
N ASP A 171 21.37 7.35 4.81
CA ASP A 171 21.04 8.74 4.49
C ASP A 171 19.73 8.86 3.67
N SER A 172 19.13 7.71 3.26
CA SER A 172 17.98 7.66 2.37
C SER A 172 18.18 8.43 1.07
N ALA A 173 19.39 8.40 0.50
CA ALA A 173 19.78 9.26 -0.59
C ALA A 173 20.72 8.60 -1.58
N ILE A 174 20.68 9.10 -2.83
CA ILE A 174 21.58 8.68 -3.90
C ILE A 174 22.77 9.63 -4.02
N TYR A 175 23.91 9.07 -4.41
CA TYR A 175 25.17 9.76 -4.64
C TYR A 175 25.69 9.46 -6.05
N CYS A 176 26.44 10.40 -6.62
CA CYS A 176 27.18 10.13 -7.84
C CYS A 176 28.39 9.22 -7.54
N GLN A 177 28.93 8.58 -8.57
CA GLN A 177 30.04 7.66 -8.46
C GLN A 177 31.27 8.25 -7.72
N ASN A 178 31.51 9.56 -7.85
CA ASN A 178 32.63 10.23 -7.19
C ASN A 178 32.40 10.41 -5.69
N CYS A 179 31.28 11.03 -5.32
CA CYS A 179 30.94 11.25 -3.90
C CYS A 179 30.63 9.94 -3.17
N GLY A 180 30.11 8.95 -3.88
CA GLY A 180 29.79 7.63 -3.34
C GLY A 180 30.98 6.84 -2.82
N LYS A 181 32.24 7.19 -3.23
CA LYS A 181 33.47 6.53 -2.75
C LYS A 181 33.72 6.72 -1.26
N THR A 182 33.15 7.74 -0.67
CA THR A 182 33.33 8.08 0.77
C THR A 182 32.15 7.59 1.63
N ILE A 183 31.12 7.03 1.01
CA ILE A 183 29.92 6.56 1.73
C ILE A 183 30.21 5.24 2.44
N ARG A 184 29.81 5.17 3.70
CA ARG A 184 29.87 3.93 4.47
C ARG A 184 28.71 3.01 4.09
N ASP A 185 29.03 1.74 3.86
CA ASP A 185 28.06 0.70 3.45
C ASP A 185 27.25 1.08 2.19
N PRO A 186 27.92 1.40 1.06
CA PRO A 186 27.27 1.86 -0.16
C PRO A 186 26.55 0.70 -0.87
N TRP A 187 25.37 1.00 -1.41
CA TRP A 187 24.65 0.10 -2.32
C TRP A 187 24.89 0.57 -3.75
N ALA A 188 25.64 -0.19 -4.51
CA ALA A 188 25.75 0.05 -5.96
C ALA A 188 24.42 -0.29 -6.62
N LEU A 189 23.87 0.63 -7.41
CA LEU A 189 22.62 0.46 -8.13
C LEU A 189 22.85 0.59 -9.64
N GLN A 190 22.18 -0.26 -10.40
CA GLN A 190 22.13 -0.12 -11.85
C GLN A 190 21.35 1.15 -12.25
N PRO A 191 21.70 1.80 -13.36
CA PRO A 191 20.96 2.96 -13.85
C PRO A 191 19.46 2.71 -14.04
N GLY A 192 19.09 1.49 -14.48
CA GLY A 192 17.71 1.05 -14.61
C GLY A 192 16.93 1.07 -13.30
N THR A 193 17.55 0.61 -12.20
CA THR A 193 16.96 0.64 -10.85
C THR A 193 16.72 2.07 -10.38
N VAL A 194 17.69 2.95 -10.60
CA VAL A 194 17.56 4.38 -10.27
C VAL A 194 16.41 5.03 -11.05
N LEU A 195 16.33 4.75 -12.35
CA LEU A 195 15.24 5.25 -13.20
C LEU A 195 13.87 4.71 -12.75
N ALA A 196 13.78 3.43 -12.42
CA ALA A 196 12.55 2.83 -11.91
C ALA A 196 12.11 3.48 -10.58
N CYS A 197 13.02 3.68 -9.63
CA CYS A 197 12.71 4.37 -8.37
C CYS A 197 12.21 5.80 -8.62
N ARG A 198 12.89 6.57 -9.47
CA ARG A 198 12.45 7.93 -9.85
C ARG A 198 11.07 7.94 -10.47
N TYR A 199 10.82 7.00 -11.39
CA TYR A 199 9.52 6.88 -12.04
C TYR A 199 8.44 6.58 -11.01
N ILE A 200 8.64 5.59 -10.13
CA ILE A 200 7.68 5.23 -9.08
C ILE A 200 7.38 6.43 -8.16
N ILE A 201 8.39 7.18 -7.76
CA ILE A 201 8.23 8.34 -6.87
C ILE A 201 7.44 9.46 -7.55
N ALA A 202 7.73 9.78 -8.82
CA ALA A 202 7.23 10.98 -9.49
C ALA A 202 6.01 10.76 -10.40
N ALA A 203 5.76 9.52 -10.85
CA ALA A 203 4.71 9.26 -11.83
C ALA A 203 3.30 9.56 -11.28
N PRO A 204 2.42 10.16 -12.10
CA PRO A 204 1.02 10.24 -11.74
C PRO A 204 0.40 8.84 -11.65
N LEU A 205 -0.59 8.66 -10.76
CA LEU A 205 -1.23 7.35 -10.50
C LEU A 205 -1.72 6.65 -11.76
N ALA A 206 -2.27 7.39 -12.73
CA ALA A 206 -2.77 6.83 -13.99
C ALA A 206 -1.68 6.14 -14.84
N LYS A 207 -0.40 6.49 -14.64
CA LYS A 207 0.75 5.94 -15.37
C LYS A 207 1.61 5.02 -14.51
N LEU A 208 1.36 4.95 -13.22
CA LEU A 208 2.22 4.30 -12.22
C LEU A 208 2.56 2.85 -12.58
N TYR A 209 1.59 2.10 -13.08
CA TYR A 209 1.73 0.71 -13.51
C TYR A 209 1.93 0.57 -15.03
N GLY A 210 2.54 1.56 -15.70
CA GLY A 210 2.70 1.62 -17.16
C GLY A 210 4.09 1.24 -17.68
N PHE A 211 4.97 0.65 -16.85
CA PHE A 211 6.33 0.28 -17.25
C PHE A 211 6.68 -1.15 -16.82
N THR A 212 7.71 -1.70 -17.43
CA THR A 212 8.29 -3.00 -17.08
C THR A 212 9.81 -2.86 -16.92
N VAL A 213 10.41 -3.80 -16.23
CA VAL A 213 11.86 -3.90 -16.05
C VAL A 213 12.31 -5.34 -16.39
N ASN A 214 13.59 -5.52 -16.66
CA ASN A 214 14.16 -6.87 -16.77
C ASN A 214 14.34 -7.51 -15.39
N GLU A 215 14.64 -8.80 -15.36
CA GLU A 215 14.75 -9.59 -14.12
C GLU A 215 15.85 -9.05 -13.18
N GLU A 216 17.00 -8.66 -13.73
CA GLU A 216 18.10 -8.13 -12.92
C GLU A 216 17.74 -6.86 -12.17
N ILE A 217 17.03 -5.93 -12.85
CA ILE A 217 16.52 -4.70 -12.24
C ILE A 217 15.42 -5.00 -11.21
N LEU A 218 14.57 -5.98 -11.50
CA LEU A 218 13.51 -6.38 -10.58
C LEU A 218 14.08 -6.96 -9.27
N ASP A 219 15.06 -7.85 -9.38
CA ASP A 219 15.75 -8.42 -8.21
C ASP A 219 16.47 -7.36 -7.37
N GLU A 220 17.12 -6.40 -8.04
CA GLU A 220 17.76 -5.29 -7.36
C GLU A 220 16.74 -4.37 -6.65
N LEU A 221 15.61 -4.06 -7.30
CA LEU A 221 14.50 -3.32 -6.69
C LEU A 221 13.93 -4.03 -5.47
N GLU A 222 13.62 -5.31 -5.56
CA GLU A 222 13.10 -6.09 -4.42
C GLU A 222 14.07 -6.07 -3.24
N ARG A 223 15.37 -6.27 -3.50
CA ARG A 223 16.39 -6.25 -2.46
C ARG A 223 16.50 -4.88 -1.80
N LEU A 224 16.55 -3.82 -2.61
CA LEU A 224 16.62 -2.44 -2.13
C LEU A 224 15.40 -2.09 -1.29
N LEU A 225 14.19 -2.34 -1.81
CA LEU A 225 12.95 -1.95 -1.15
C LEU A 225 12.67 -2.79 0.09
N ARG A 226 13.04 -4.07 0.11
CA ARG A 226 12.98 -4.88 1.33
C ARG A 226 13.81 -4.27 2.46
N ALA A 227 15.06 -3.87 2.16
CA ALA A 227 15.92 -3.24 3.15
C ALA A 227 15.42 -1.84 3.55
N TYR A 228 14.91 -1.08 2.58
CA TYR A 228 14.40 0.27 2.80
C TYR A 228 13.11 0.26 3.64
N LEU A 229 12.15 -0.58 3.29
CA LEU A 229 10.88 -0.72 4.00
C LEU A 229 11.09 -1.17 5.45
N HIS A 230 12.07 -2.05 5.69
CA HIS A 230 12.39 -2.54 7.05
C HIS A 230 12.77 -1.42 8.04
N ARG A 231 13.15 -0.24 7.56
CA ARG A 231 13.44 0.93 8.42
C ARG A 231 12.19 1.58 8.98
N TYR A 232 11.05 1.42 8.30
CA TYR A 232 9.79 2.08 8.63
C TYR A 232 8.74 1.12 9.15
N VAL A 233 8.91 -0.17 8.90
CA VAL A 233 7.96 -1.22 9.31
C VAL A 233 8.63 -2.12 10.35
N GLU A 234 8.36 -1.83 11.62
CA GLU A 234 8.87 -2.63 12.74
C GLU A 234 8.07 -3.92 12.96
N LYS A 235 6.80 -3.92 12.53
CA LYS A 235 5.90 -5.07 12.67
C LYS A 235 6.20 -6.13 11.61
N LYS A 236 6.25 -7.39 12.02
CA LYS A 236 6.24 -8.51 11.07
C LYS A 236 4.90 -8.58 10.34
N MET A 237 4.91 -8.28 9.04
CA MET A 237 3.73 -8.41 8.18
C MET A 237 3.42 -9.90 7.98
N LYS A 238 2.23 -10.34 8.43
CA LYS A 238 1.83 -11.75 8.35
C LYS A 238 1.65 -12.20 6.89
N THR A 239 1.08 -11.33 6.08
CA THR A 239 0.84 -11.59 4.66
C THR A 239 2.13 -11.66 3.86
N LEU A 240 3.15 -10.88 4.22
CA LEU A 240 4.47 -10.93 3.59
C LEU A 240 5.17 -12.28 3.83
N GLN A 241 5.01 -12.87 5.02
CA GLN A 241 5.54 -14.21 5.32
C GLN A 241 4.92 -15.28 4.40
N ILE A 242 3.62 -15.15 4.08
CA ILE A 242 2.96 -16.05 3.14
C ILE A 242 3.57 -15.90 1.73
N LEU A 243 3.78 -14.67 1.27
CA LEU A 243 4.40 -14.40 -0.03
C LEU A 243 5.83 -14.94 -0.13
N ASP A 244 6.61 -14.87 0.96
CA ASP A 244 7.99 -15.38 0.98
C ASP A 244 8.08 -16.91 0.91
N VAL A 245 7.04 -17.63 1.35
CA VAL A 245 6.96 -19.11 1.25
C VAL A 245 6.48 -19.57 -0.13
N MET A 246 5.82 -18.70 -0.89
CA MET A 246 5.24 -19.04 -2.21
C MET A 246 6.20 -18.78 -3.38
N LYS A 247 7.45 -18.37 -3.11
CA LYS A 247 8.51 -18.14 -4.12
C LYS A 247 9.12 -19.41 -4.65
#